data_952698e428ce02207e20a280fde3f809
#
_entry.id   952698e428ce02207e20a280fde3f809
#
_cell.length_a   1.000
_cell.length_b   1.000
_cell.length_c   1.000
_cell.angle_alpha   90.00
_cell.angle_beta   90.00
_cell.angle_gamma   90.00
#
_symmetry.space_group_name_H-M   'P 1'
#
loop_
_entity.id
_entity.type
_entity.pdbx_description
1 polymer ?
#
loop_
_entity_poly.entity_id
_entity_poly.type
_entity_poly.pdbx_seq_one_letter_code
_entity_poly.pdbx_strand_id
1 'polypeptide(L)'
;MQVASLLPLAPLGGCLPPCPSQGRNNACGSAVPMAAAACSFKAMGLFKRTWVLSPAAAPRGGSRSPAAWPCKDWSRLRSLAGRLPPPHAHSHACSSAPSSASCLCPQDALSSSMKTCYKYLNQTSRSFAVVIQALDGDLRHAVCVFYLVLRALDTLEDDMTICLEKKVPLLQSFHTFLYDPDWRYTESKDKHRQVLEDFPTISLEFRSLAEKYQTVIVDICQKMGNGMAEFLVKNVTSKQEWDKYCHYVAGLVGIGLSRLFSASEFEDPVVGEDTALANSLGLFLQKTNIIRDYLEDQQEGREFWPQEVWGRYVRKLADLAKPENIDVAVQCLNELITNTLHHIPDIITYLSRLRNQSIFNFCAIPQVMAIATLAACYNNQQVFRGVVKIRRGQAVTLMMDANNMPAVKAMIFQYMEEIYHRIPSSDPSSEKTRQIISTIRTQNFPSCQLVARSHYSPIYLSFVMLVAALSWQYLSALSQVTEDYVQTGEH
;
A
#
# COMPACT_ATOMS: atom_id res chain seq x y z
N MET A 1 25.05 41.54 -37.43
CA MET A 1 24.52 42.89 -37.66
C MET A 1 23.53 43.12 -36.53
N GLN A 2 23.94 43.80 -35.51
CA GLN A 2 23.75 45.23 -35.22
C GLN A 2 22.25 45.53 -34.96
N VAL A 3 21.76 46.20 -33.91
CA VAL A 3 22.32 47.04 -32.83
C VAL A 3 21.12 47.38 -31.94
N ALA A 4 21.26 47.25 -30.60
CA ALA A 4 21.20 48.30 -29.60
C ALA A 4 19.94 49.18 -29.59
N SER A 5 19.35 49.53 -28.53
CA SER A 5 19.51 50.13 -27.23
C SER A 5 18.30 51.04 -27.00
N LEU A 6 17.77 51.27 -25.84
CA LEU A 6 18.03 52.18 -24.76
C LEU A 6 16.83 52.30 -23.81
N LEU A 7 17.11 52.26 -22.52
CA LEU A 7 16.30 52.82 -21.40
C LEU A 7 16.23 54.33 -21.48
N PRO A 8 15.34 55.07 -20.74
CA PRO A 8 15.63 55.37 -19.34
C PRO A 8 14.42 55.56 -18.36
N LEU A 9 14.71 55.29 -17.08
CA LEU A 9 14.53 56.09 -15.83
C LEU A 9 13.15 56.66 -15.42
N ALA A 10 12.86 56.36 -14.16
CA ALA A 10 11.85 56.83 -13.20
C ALA A 10 11.95 58.39 -12.96
N PRO A 11 11.13 59.06 -12.09
CA PRO A 11 10.91 58.72 -10.67
C PRO A 11 9.58 59.18 -9.97
N LEU A 12 9.44 58.78 -8.67
CA LEU A 12 8.86 59.48 -7.48
C LEU A 12 7.33 59.66 -7.42
N GLY A 13 6.60 59.18 -6.44
CA GLY A 13 6.61 59.55 -5.04
C GLY A 13 5.17 59.74 -4.53
N GLY A 14 4.81 59.36 -3.33
CA GLY A 14 3.60 59.92 -2.71
C GLY A 14 2.84 58.98 -1.77
N CYS A 15 3.25 59.01 -0.50
CA CYS A 15 2.50 59.02 0.79
C CYS A 15 1.08 58.42 0.88
N LEU A 16 0.91 57.59 1.87
CA LEU A 16 -0.30 57.28 2.65
C LEU A 16 -1.00 58.54 3.21
N PRO A 17 -2.28 58.51 3.53
CA PRO A 17 -2.76 58.21 4.86
C PRO A 17 -4.18 57.53 4.96
N PRO A 18 -4.93 57.54 6.10
CA PRO A 18 -5.19 56.38 6.94
C PRO A 18 -6.67 55.93 6.91
N CYS A 19 -6.97 54.82 7.59
CA CYS A 19 -8.29 54.27 7.89
C CYS A 19 -9.25 55.31 8.53
N PRO A 20 -10.57 55.16 8.28
CA PRO A 20 -11.50 55.11 9.41
C PRO A 20 -12.54 53.95 9.36
N SER A 21 -13.02 53.69 10.55
CA SER A 21 -13.91 52.70 11.07
C SER A 21 -15.34 52.69 10.58
N GLN A 22 -15.93 51.48 10.63
CA GLN A 22 -17.36 51.14 10.87
C GLN A 22 -18.39 51.37 9.78
N GLY A 23 -19.05 50.25 9.42
CA GLY A 23 -20.35 50.27 8.74
C GLY A 23 -20.81 48.86 8.35
N ARG A 24 -21.83 48.36 9.06
CA ARG A 24 -22.56 47.09 8.79
C ARG A 24 -23.19 47.14 7.39
N ASN A 25 -23.17 46.04 6.66
CA ASN A 25 -24.33 45.23 6.18
C ASN A 25 -24.02 44.45 4.91
N ASN A 26 -24.37 43.15 4.99
CA ASN A 26 -24.95 42.30 3.94
C ASN A 26 -24.46 42.40 2.49
N ALA A 27 -23.81 41.32 2.03
CA ALA A 27 -24.33 40.52 0.92
C ALA A 27 -23.26 39.56 0.36
N CYS A 28 -23.65 38.32 0.23
CA CYS A 28 -23.33 37.38 -0.84
C CYS A 28 -21.90 37.41 -1.38
N GLY A 29 -20.99 36.78 -0.66
CA GLY A 29 -19.65 36.40 -1.17
C GLY A 29 -19.73 34.98 -1.67
N SER A 30 -19.53 34.83 -2.98
CA SER A 30 -19.30 33.55 -3.65
C SER A 30 -18.23 32.76 -2.90
N ALA A 31 -18.63 31.63 -2.32
CA ALA A 31 -17.70 30.65 -1.75
C ALA A 31 -16.84 30.08 -2.89
N VAL A 32 -15.57 30.44 -2.89
CA VAL A 32 -14.52 29.73 -3.62
C VAL A 32 -14.44 28.34 -2.96
N PRO A 33 -14.54 27.24 -3.70
CA PRO A 33 -14.42 25.91 -3.10
C PRO A 33 -12.98 25.70 -2.60
N MET A 34 -12.78 25.74 -1.30
CA MET A 34 -11.57 25.23 -0.64
C MET A 34 -11.66 23.71 -0.66
N ALA A 35 -11.19 23.10 -1.73
CA ALA A 35 -11.13 21.65 -1.81
C ALA A 35 -9.87 21.23 -2.56
N ALA A 36 -8.78 21.07 -1.86
CA ALA A 36 -7.69 20.17 -2.26
C ALA A 36 -6.55 20.23 -1.23
N ALA A 37 -6.60 19.48 -0.20
CA ALA A 37 -5.41 19.15 0.58
C ALA A 37 -5.75 18.05 1.57
N ALA A 38 -5.31 16.87 1.33
CA ALA A 38 -4.94 15.85 2.31
C ALA A 38 -5.07 14.44 1.78
N CYS A 39 -4.04 13.90 1.16
CA CYS A 39 -3.95 12.46 0.91
C CYS A 39 -2.59 11.93 0.47
N SER A 40 -1.54 12.20 1.22
CA SER A 40 -0.21 11.81 0.76
C SER A 40 0.23 10.39 1.14
N PHE A 41 -0.24 9.85 2.24
CA PHE A 41 0.22 8.52 2.70
C PHE A 41 -0.82 7.41 2.55
N LYS A 42 -1.84 7.58 1.69
CA LYS A 42 -2.80 6.51 1.40
C LYS A 42 -2.15 5.32 0.67
N ALA A 43 -1.09 5.49 -0.09
CA ALA A 43 -0.36 4.37 -0.67
C ALA A 43 0.19 3.42 0.41
N MET A 44 0.70 3.97 1.51
CA MET A 44 1.03 3.20 2.72
C MET A 44 -0.21 2.90 3.58
N GLY A 45 -1.34 3.51 3.31
CA GLY A 45 -2.60 3.39 4.04
C GLY A 45 -3.54 2.27 3.57
N LEU A 46 -3.18 1.47 2.54
CA LEU A 46 -3.94 0.26 2.15
C LEU A 46 -4.31 -0.60 3.37
N PHE A 47 -3.55 -0.45 4.44
CA PHE A 47 -3.71 -1.17 5.70
C PHE A 47 -4.35 -0.34 6.82
N LYS A 48 -4.52 1.01 6.67
CA LYS A 48 -5.04 1.83 7.78
C LYS A 48 -6.42 1.39 8.28
N ARG A 49 -7.27 0.81 7.42
CA ARG A 49 -8.65 0.44 7.78
C ARG A 49 -9.02 -1.04 7.60
N THR A 50 -8.21 -1.86 6.93
CA THR A 50 -8.48 -3.30 6.84
C THR A 50 -8.38 -4.01 8.19
N TRP A 51 -7.72 -3.40 9.19
CA TRP A 51 -7.40 -4.01 10.49
C TRP A 51 -8.05 -3.34 11.69
N VAL A 52 -8.95 -2.35 11.51
CA VAL A 52 -9.73 -1.83 12.65
C VAL A 52 -10.72 -2.88 13.08
N LEU A 53 -10.47 -3.47 14.24
CA LEU A 53 -11.44 -4.24 15.02
C LEU A 53 -12.60 -3.31 15.39
N SER A 54 -13.67 -3.28 14.58
CA SER A 54 -14.95 -2.76 15.06
C SER A 54 -15.47 -3.76 16.10
N PRO A 55 -15.80 -3.34 17.33
CA PRO A 55 -16.47 -4.23 18.26
C PRO A 55 -17.82 -4.58 17.64
N ALA A 56 -18.09 -5.88 17.48
CA ALA A 56 -19.42 -6.36 17.19
C ALA A 56 -20.39 -5.78 18.23
N ALA A 57 -21.51 -5.25 17.78
CA ALA A 57 -22.59 -4.81 18.65
C ALA A 57 -22.96 -5.97 19.58
N ALA A 58 -22.63 -5.82 20.88
CA ALA A 58 -23.07 -6.73 21.91
C ALA A 58 -24.49 -6.34 22.33
N PRO A 59 -25.37 -7.29 22.63
CA PRO A 59 -26.68 -7.00 23.20
C PRO A 59 -26.54 -6.34 24.58
N ARG A 60 -27.37 -5.38 24.85
CA ARG A 60 -27.42 -4.63 26.12
C ARG A 60 -27.71 -5.57 27.29
N GLY A 61 -26.86 -5.58 28.28
CA GLY A 61 -27.12 -6.15 29.57
C GLY A 61 -25.88 -6.60 30.33
N GLY A 62 -25.47 -5.86 31.40
CA GLY A 62 -24.56 -6.37 32.44
C GLY A 62 -23.20 -5.68 32.53
N SER A 63 -23.08 -4.83 33.54
CA SER A 63 -21.86 -4.20 34.03
C SER A 63 -20.76 -5.20 34.41
N ARG A 64 -19.64 -5.21 33.65
CA ARG A 64 -18.32 -5.70 34.13
C ARG A 64 -17.22 -5.03 33.31
N SER A 65 -16.19 -4.56 34.03
CA SER A 65 -14.97 -3.93 33.52
C SER A 65 -14.26 -4.78 32.44
N PRO A 66 -13.67 -4.16 31.40
CA PRO A 66 -12.92 -4.93 30.42
C PRO A 66 -11.53 -5.28 30.97
N ALA A 67 -11.31 -6.57 31.24
CA ALA A 67 -10.01 -7.13 31.50
C ALA A 67 -9.16 -7.10 30.22
N ALA A 68 -7.90 -6.72 30.40
CA ALA A 68 -6.86 -6.73 29.36
C ALA A 68 -6.70 -8.13 28.74
N TRP A 69 -6.75 -8.23 27.42
CA TRP A 69 -6.47 -9.45 26.68
C TRP A 69 -4.95 -9.65 26.58
N PRO A 70 -4.41 -10.85 26.92
CA PRO A 70 -2.98 -11.10 26.89
C PRO A 70 -2.47 -11.29 25.45
N CYS A 71 -1.33 -10.67 25.16
CA CYS A 71 -0.48 -10.83 23.98
C CYS A 71 0.15 -12.24 23.88
N LYS A 72 -0.61 -13.31 23.74
CA LYS A 72 -0.02 -14.68 23.71
C LYS A 72 -0.06 -15.39 22.35
N ASP A 73 -0.78 -14.88 21.34
CA ASP A 73 -0.92 -15.64 20.08
C ASP A 73 0.15 -15.35 19.00
N TRP A 74 0.99 -14.34 19.19
CA TRP A 74 2.06 -14.01 18.22
C TRP A 74 3.33 -14.86 18.40
N SER A 75 3.52 -15.51 19.56
CA SER A 75 4.65 -16.42 19.77
C SER A 75 4.53 -17.73 18.96
N ARG A 76 3.32 -18.15 18.61
CA ARG A 76 3.08 -19.35 17.79
C ARG A 76 3.46 -19.15 16.32
N LEU A 77 3.32 -17.95 15.78
CA LEU A 77 3.73 -17.65 14.41
C LEU A 77 5.25 -17.63 14.24
N ARG A 78 6.02 -17.25 15.27
CA ARG A 78 7.48 -17.34 15.25
C ARG A 78 8.00 -18.78 15.35
N SER A 79 7.28 -19.70 16.00
CA SER A 79 7.70 -21.09 16.16
C SER A 79 7.47 -21.94 14.92
N LEU A 80 6.61 -21.53 13.98
CA LEU A 80 6.35 -22.24 12.73
C LEU A 80 7.33 -21.86 11.61
N ALA A 81 7.95 -20.69 11.66
CA ALA A 81 8.98 -20.26 10.71
C ALA A 81 10.36 -20.93 10.96
N GLY A 82 10.54 -21.65 12.08
CA GLY A 82 11.82 -22.24 12.51
C GLY A 82 12.01 -23.72 12.20
N ARG A 83 11.18 -24.39 11.39
CA ARG A 83 11.32 -25.82 11.10
C ARG A 83 11.49 -26.12 9.62
N LEU A 84 12.66 -25.79 9.08
CA LEU A 84 13.21 -26.43 7.89
C LEU A 84 14.62 -26.94 8.22
N PRO A 85 14.98 -28.20 7.87
CA PRO A 85 16.30 -28.75 8.19
C PRO A 85 17.37 -28.12 7.29
N PRO A 86 18.60 -27.87 7.80
CA PRO A 86 19.70 -27.35 7.03
C PRO A 86 20.30 -28.43 6.11
N PRO A 87 20.87 -28.07 4.94
CA PRO A 87 21.63 -28.98 4.12
C PRO A 87 22.99 -29.29 4.77
N HIS A 88 23.45 -30.53 4.59
CA HIS A 88 24.66 -31.12 5.14
C HIS A 88 25.92 -30.26 4.93
N ALA A 89 26.66 -29.95 5.99
CA ALA A 89 28.04 -29.50 5.94
C ALA A 89 28.92 -30.38 6.83
N HIS A 90 30.05 -30.79 6.25
CA HIS A 90 31.05 -31.71 6.87
C HIS A 90 31.71 -31.12 8.11
N SER A 91 31.89 -32.01 9.07
CA SER A 91 32.54 -31.81 10.36
C SER A 91 34.06 -31.57 10.22
N HIS A 92 34.60 -30.51 10.84
CA HIS A 92 35.92 -30.51 11.46
C HIS A 92 35.79 -29.97 12.88
N ALA A 93 36.21 -30.84 13.79
CA ALA A 93 36.26 -30.57 15.20
C ALA A 93 37.42 -29.61 15.52
N CYS A 94 37.20 -28.60 16.35
CA CYS A 94 38.22 -28.05 17.22
C CYS A 94 37.60 -27.61 18.57
N SER A 95 38.16 -28.16 19.61
CA SER A 95 37.82 -27.99 21.01
C SER A 95 38.31 -26.64 21.54
N SER A 96 37.46 -25.91 22.25
CA SER A 96 37.72 -25.25 23.53
C SER A 96 36.66 -24.20 23.83
N ALA A 97 35.90 -24.38 24.90
CA ALA A 97 35.00 -23.33 25.46
C ALA A 97 35.82 -22.30 26.23
N PRO A 98 35.31 -21.06 26.31
CA PRO A 98 34.94 -20.54 27.60
C PRO A 98 33.59 -19.77 27.66
N SER A 99 32.92 -20.02 28.78
CA SER A 99 32.05 -19.13 29.58
C SER A 99 31.07 -18.17 28.92
N SER A 100 29.77 -18.42 29.15
CA SER A 100 28.68 -17.48 29.42
C SER A 100 28.74 -16.10 28.69
N ALA A 101 28.28 -16.08 27.45
CA ALA A 101 27.70 -14.88 26.86
C ALA A 101 26.18 -15.05 26.87
N SER A 102 25.52 -14.28 27.70
CA SER A 102 24.08 -14.06 27.67
C SER A 102 23.65 -13.66 26.26
N CYS A 103 22.81 -14.45 25.63
CA CYS A 103 22.19 -14.13 24.35
C CYS A 103 21.24 -12.94 24.58
N LEU A 104 21.76 -11.72 24.49
CA LEU A 104 20.97 -10.48 24.49
C LEU A 104 20.12 -10.48 23.22
N CYS A 105 18.80 -10.42 23.37
CA CYS A 105 17.89 -10.19 22.26
C CYS A 105 18.29 -8.90 21.51
N PRO A 106 18.27 -8.86 20.16
CA PRO A 106 18.70 -7.69 19.37
C PRO A 106 17.97 -6.38 19.70
N GLN A 107 16.84 -6.43 20.40
CA GLN A 107 16.06 -5.25 20.81
C GLN A 107 16.66 -4.49 22.00
N ASP A 108 17.52 -5.10 22.80
CA ASP A 108 18.12 -4.45 23.99
C ASP A 108 19.28 -3.49 23.61
N ALA A 109 19.82 -3.61 22.41
CA ALA A 109 20.90 -2.77 21.89
C ALA A 109 20.45 -1.47 21.21
N LEU A 110 19.11 -1.25 21.02
CA LEU A 110 18.59 -0.06 20.34
C LEU A 110 18.69 1.20 21.22
N SER A 111 19.03 2.34 20.60
CA SER A 111 18.96 3.68 21.25
C SER A 111 17.54 3.96 21.78
N SER A 112 17.44 4.82 22.80
CA SER A 112 16.13 5.26 23.32
C SER A 112 15.31 5.97 22.26
N SER A 113 15.94 6.79 21.42
CA SER A 113 15.33 7.50 20.30
C SER A 113 14.81 6.53 19.23
N MET A 114 15.57 5.49 18.87
CA MET A 114 15.11 4.48 17.91
C MET A 114 13.93 3.64 18.43
N LYS A 115 13.92 3.32 19.74
CA LYS A 115 12.77 2.68 20.39
C LYS A 115 11.51 3.56 20.29
N THR A 116 11.68 4.88 20.43
CA THR A 116 10.60 5.86 20.26
C THR A 116 10.13 5.94 18.81
N CYS A 117 11.04 5.93 17.84
CA CYS A 117 10.70 5.86 16.41
C CYS A 117 9.87 4.60 16.09
N TYR A 118 10.24 3.43 16.57
CA TYR A 118 9.43 2.22 16.40
C TYR A 118 8.07 2.28 17.09
N LYS A 119 7.98 2.98 18.24
CA LYS A 119 6.69 3.25 18.87
C LYS A 119 5.80 4.09 17.96
N TYR A 120 6.32 5.19 17.39
CA TYR A 120 5.57 6.03 16.43
C TYR A 120 5.21 5.26 15.17
N LEU A 121 6.11 4.46 14.61
CA LEU A 121 5.81 3.59 13.49
C LEU A 121 4.61 2.67 13.78
N ASN A 122 4.57 2.02 14.94
CA ASN A 122 3.46 1.15 15.34
C ASN A 122 2.15 1.90 15.59
N GLN A 123 2.22 3.16 16.03
CA GLN A 123 1.04 4.01 16.26
C GLN A 123 0.45 4.54 14.95
N THR A 124 1.31 4.92 13.99
CA THR A 124 0.90 5.55 12.73
C THR A 124 0.57 4.54 11.64
N SER A 125 1.18 3.34 11.64
CA SER A 125 0.90 2.29 10.66
C SER A 125 1.14 0.89 11.22
N ARG A 126 0.08 0.23 11.67
CA ARG A 126 0.16 -1.15 12.20
C ARG A 126 0.68 -2.15 11.16
N SER A 127 0.27 -2.02 9.92
CA SER A 127 0.58 -2.99 8.86
C SER A 127 1.97 -2.79 8.29
N PHE A 128 2.35 -1.54 7.99
CA PHE A 128 3.72 -1.26 7.54
C PHE A 128 4.74 -1.47 8.66
N ALA A 129 4.37 -1.24 9.92
CA ALA A 129 5.24 -1.53 11.03
C ALA A 129 5.73 -2.98 11.02
N VAL A 130 4.86 -3.94 10.69
CA VAL A 130 5.23 -5.36 10.62
C VAL A 130 6.25 -5.63 9.51
N VAL A 131 5.99 -5.16 8.29
CA VAL A 131 6.87 -5.42 7.15
C VAL A 131 8.17 -4.60 7.20
N ILE A 132 8.15 -3.37 7.74
CA ILE A 132 9.36 -2.57 7.97
C ILE A 132 10.27 -3.23 9.01
N GLN A 133 9.71 -3.69 10.12
CA GLN A 133 10.47 -4.36 11.19
C GLN A 133 11.00 -5.73 10.76
N ALA A 134 10.47 -6.32 9.69
CA ALA A 134 10.94 -7.57 9.11
C ALA A 134 12.09 -7.39 8.10
N LEU A 135 12.44 -6.15 7.72
CA LEU A 135 13.59 -5.89 6.85
C LEU A 135 14.91 -6.25 7.53
N ASP A 136 15.89 -6.67 6.73
CA ASP A 136 17.20 -7.10 7.22
C ASP A 136 18.09 -5.91 7.61
N GLY A 137 19.00 -6.13 8.54
CA GLY A 137 20.08 -5.24 8.92
C GLY A 137 19.65 -3.82 9.27
N ASP A 138 20.50 -2.85 8.94
CA ASP A 138 20.26 -1.41 9.18
C ASP A 138 19.21 -0.81 8.25
N LEU A 139 18.90 -1.48 7.14
CA LEU A 139 17.87 -1.04 6.21
C LEU A 139 16.52 -0.84 6.92
N ARG A 140 16.17 -1.69 7.89
CA ARG A 140 14.92 -1.53 8.66
C ARG A 140 14.87 -0.21 9.44
N HIS A 141 16.04 0.28 9.95
CA HIS A 141 16.12 1.57 10.64
C HIS A 141 15.97 2.72 9.66
N ALA A 142 16.69 2.64 8.51
CA ALA A 142 16.59 3.64 7.45
C ALA A 142 15.15 3.76 6.91
N VAL A 143 14.47 2.64 6.66
CA VAL A 143 13.08 2.64 6.16
C VAL A 143 12.09 3.08 7.26
N CYS A 144 12.34 2.76 8.54
CA CYS A 144 11.55 3.27 9.66
C CYS A 144 11.63 4.81 9.74
N VAL A 145 12.83 5.36 9.69
CA VAL A 145 13.05 6.83 9.70
C VAL A 145 12.45 7.48 8.46
N PHE A 146 12.68 6.91 7.28
CA PHE A 146 12.06 7.38 6.03
C PHE A 146 10.54 7.44 6.14
N TYR A 147 9.92 6.37 6.64
CA TYR A 147 8.47 6.35 6.88
C TYR A 147 8.02 7.48 7.82
N LEU A 148 8.72 7.71 8.94
CA LEU A 148 8.33 8.72 9.93
C LEU A 148 8.52 10.14 9.41
N VAL A 149 9.59 10.41 8.66
CA VAL A 149 9.84 11.70 7.98
C VAL A 149 8.69 12.01 7.03
N LEU A 150 8.33 11.06 6.17
CA LEU A 150 7.23 11.25 5.24
C LEU A 150 5.86 11.31 5.94
N ARG A 151 5.69 10.61 7.08
CA ARG A 151 4.48 10.73 7.90
C ARG A 151 4.35 12.11 8.54
N ALA A 152 5.44 12.71 8.97
CA ALA A 152 5.43 14.07 9.51
C ALA A 152 5.07 15.09 8.41
N LEU A 153 5.65 14.96 7.22
CA LEU A 153 5.31 15.78 6.05
C LEU A 153 3.81 15.67 5.69
N ASP A 154 3.30 14.44 5.63
CA ASP A 154 1.89 14.10 5.38
C ASP A 154 0.94 14.69 6.45
N THR A 155 1.38 14.68 7.72
CA THR A 155 0.60 15.25 8.82
C THR A 155 0.43 16.77 8.68
N LEU A 156 1.44 17.48 8.16
CA LEU A 156 1.34 18.91 7.84
C LEU A 156 0.39 19.15 6.64
N GLU A 157 0.47 18.32 5.61
CA GLU A 157 -0.42 18.43 4.44
C GLU A 157 -1.88 18.18 4.83
N ASP A 158 -2.14 17.10 5.58
CA ASP A 158 -3.49 16.64 5.98
C ASP A 158 -4.19 17.61 6.95
N ASP A 159 -3.46 18.43 7.69
CA ASP A 159 -4.05 19.31 8.70
C ASP A 159 -4.76 20.51 8.07
N MET A 160 -6.07 20.42 7.95
CA MET A 160 -6.93 21.48 7.40
C MET A 160 -7.00 22.74 8.27
N THR A 161 -6.46 22.71 9.49
CA THR A 161 -6.44 23.89 10.39
C THR A 161 -5.28 24.83 10.11
N ILE A 162 -4.27 24.39 9.33
CA ILE A 162 -3.13 25.20 8.92
C ILE A 162 -3.50 25.97 7.64
N CYS A 163 -3.44 27.31 7.69
CA CYS A 163 -3.72 28.13 6.51
C CYS A 163 -2.65 27.93 5.41
N LEU A 164 -3.06 28.11 4.14
CA LEU A 164 -2.21 27.85 2.97
C LEU A 164 -0.92 28.68 2.98
N GLU A 165 -0.98 29.93 3.44
CA GLU A 165 0.18 30.82 3.53
C GLU A 165 1.30 30.27 4.44
N LYS A 166 0.92 29.54 5.50
CA LYS A 166 1.87 28.84 6.39
C LYS A 166 2.22 27.46 5.85
N LYS A 167 1.24 26.70 5.33
CA LYS A 167 1.39 25.31 4.93
C LYS A 167 2.33 25.15 3.75
N VAL A 168 2.18 25.97 2.70
CA VAL A 168 2.99 25.86 1.47
C VAL A 168 4.50 26.04 1.78
N PRO A 169 4.97 27.10 2.47
CA PRO A 169 6.38 27.23 2.82
C PRO A 169 6.89 26.09 3.72
N LEU A 170 6.06 25.62 4.67
CA LEU A 170 6.44 24.51 5.55
C LEU A 170 6.69 23.22 4.74
N LEU A 171 5.82 22.89 3.79
CA LEU A 171 5.99 21.71 2.94
C LEU A 171 7.22 21.83 2.04
N GLN A 172 7.44 22.97 1.41
CA GLN A 172 8.57 23.21 0.50
C GLN A 172 9.92 23.18 1.22
N SER A 173 9.98 23.69 2.46
CA SER A 173 11.19 23.74 3.27
C SER A 173 11.39 22.55 4.19
N PHE A 174 10.44 21.59 4.25
CA PHE A 174 10.43 20.52 5.24
C PHE A 174 11.73 19.70 5.26
N HIS A 175 12.30 19.45 4.09
CA HIS A 175 13.57 18.72 3.95
C HIS A 175 14.75 19.37 4.69
N THR A 176 14.73 20.70 4.93
CA THR A 176 15.78 21.40 5.68
C THR A 176 15.66 21.16 7.18
N PHE A 177 14.45 20.95 7.70
CA PHE A 177 14.19 20.67 9.11
C PHE A 177 14.73 19.31 9.57
N LEU A 178 15.07 18.42 8.64
CA LEU A 178 15.74 17.15 8.95
C LEU A 178 17.11 17.35 9.62
N TYR A 179 17.77 18.47 9.34
CA TYR A 179 19.08 18.82 9.92
C TYR A 179 18.98 19.73 11.14
N ASP A 180 17.80 20.27 11.44
CA ASP A 180 17.57 21.11 12.61
C ASP A 180 17.26 20.24 13.84
N PRO A 181 18.12 20.26 14.89
CA PRO A 181 17.93 19.41 16.07
C PRO A 181 16.74 19.81 16.93
N ASP A 182 16.29 21.06 16.85
CA ASP A 182 15.28 21.62 17.75
C ASP A 182 13.94 21.88 17.07
N TRP A 183 13.89 21.73 15.74
CA TRP A 183 12.66 22.00 14.99
C TRP A 183 11.54 21.05 15.40
N ARG A 184 10.41 21.63 15.72
CA ARG A 184 9.14 20.93 16.00
C ARG A 184 7.96 21.78 15.59
N TYR A 185 6.83 21.17 15.36
CA TYR A 185 5.59 21.86 15.06
C TYR A 185 4.48 21.40 16.01
N THR A 186 4.00 22.32 16.88
CA THR A 186 3.07 22.02 17.98
C THR A 186 1.64 22.51 17.72
N GLU A 187 1.42 23.29 16.66
CA GLU A 187 0.10 23.86 16.34
C GLU A 187 -0.84 22.89 15.61
N SER A 188 -0.35 21.72 15.19
CA SER A 188 -1.15 20.74 14.45
C SER A 188 -2.24 20.13 15.32
N LYS A 189 -3.44 19.96 14.72
CA LYS A 189 -4.59 19.27 15.31
C LYS A 189 -4.83 17.89 14.72
N ASP A 190 -3.96 17.43 13.82
CA ASP A 190 -4.08 16.08 13.26
C ASP A 190 -3.91 14.99 14.34
N LYS A 191 -4.51 13.85 14.09
CA LYS A 191 -4.43 12.67 14.98
C LYS A 191 -3.00 12.13 15.17
N HIS A 192 -2.09 12.41 14.23
CA HIS A 192 -0.70 12.00 14.24
C HIS A 192 0.28 13.13 14.60
N ARG A 193 -0.23 14.28 15.12
CA ARG A 193 0.56 15.46 15.49
C ARG A 193 1.81 15.16 16.35
N GLN A 194 1.78 14.08 17.12
CA GLN A 194 2.90 13.67 17.97
C GLN A 194 4.20 13.42 17.20
N VAL A 195 4.15 13.06 15.90
CA VAL A 195 5.36 12.92 15.07
C VAL A 195 5.96 14.29 14.70
N LEU A 196 5.15 15.37 14.74
CA LEU A 196 5.59 16.75 14.55
C LEU A 196 6.03 17.38 15.86
N GLU A 197 5.33 17.10 16.96
CA GLU A 197 5.65 17.60 18.31
C GLU A 197 6.99 17.06 18.81
N ASP A 198 7.31 15.79 18.51
CA ASP A 198 8.57 15.12 18.86
C ASP A 198 9.45 14.84 17.62
N PHE A 199 9.41 15.74 16.63
CA PHE A 199 10.24 15.62 15.43
C PHE A 199 11.74 15.62 15.72
N PRO A 200 12.26 16.32 16.78
CA PRO A 200 13.66 16.22 17.20
C PRO A 200 14.17 14.80 17.39
N THR A 201 13.34 13.89 17.93
CA THR A 201 13.69 12.47 18.09
C THR A 201 13.85 11.78 16.73
N ILE A 202 12.97 12.09 15.76
CA ILE A 202 13.02 11.52 14.40
C ILE A 202 14.23 12.10 13.64
N SER A 203 14.48 13.41 13.73
CA SER A 203 15.62 14.08 13.08
C SER A 203 16.96 13.63 13.66
N LEU A 204 17.03 13.30 14.97
CA LEU A 204 18.23 12.73 15.59
C LEU A 204 18.56 11.37 14.95
N GLU A 205 17.60 10.48 14.81
CA GLU A 205 17.81 9.17 14.16
C GLU A 205 18.12 9.34 12.67
N PHE A 206 17.48 10.30 11.98
CA PHE A 206 17.81 10.62 10.59
C PHE A 206 19.29 11.03 10.45
N ARG A 207 19.78 11.94 11.30
CA ARG A 207 21.19 12.41 11.28
C ARG A 207 22.18 11.32 11.70
N SER A 208 21.72 10.28 12.38
CA SER A 208 22.52 9.12 12.78
C SER A 208 22.62 8.05 11.68
N LEU A 209 21.80 8.13 10.63
CA LEU A 209 21.89 7.21 9.49
C LEU A 209 23.18 7.46 8.67
N ALA A 210 23.63 6.43 7.96
CA ALA A 210 24.69 6.60 6.97
C ALA A 210 24.31 7.63 5.91
N GLU A 211 25.26 8.44 5.43
CA GLU A 211 25.07 9.54 4.47
C GLU A 211 24.31 9.07 3.21
N LYS A 212 24.62 7.85 2.73
CA LYS A 212 23.95 7.23 1.58
C LYS A 212 22.42 7.14 1.75
N TYR A 213 21.91 6.93 2.98
CA TYR A 213 20.48 6.92 3.28
C TYR A 213 19.92 8.33 3.47
N GLN A 214 20.66 9.21 4.17
CA GLN A 214 20.25 10.59 4.38
C GLN A 214 20.00 11.31 3.06
N THR A 215 20.92 11.19 2.09
CA THR A 215 20.82 11.81 0.76
C THR A 215 19.54 11.39 0.04
N VAL A 216 19.18 10.11 0.09
CA VAL A 216 17.93 9.61 -0.52
C VAL A 216 16.70 10.21 0.17
N ILE A 217 16.68 10.19 1.51
CA ILE A 217 15.53 10.66 2.30
C ILE A 217 15.28 12.16 2.07
N VAL A 218 16.34 12.98 2.06
CA VAL A 218 16.26 14.43 1.81
C VAL A 218 15.72 14.72 0.41
N ASP A 219 16.27 14.07 -0.62
CA ASP A 219 15.86 14.28 -2.01
C ASP A 219 14.38 13.94 -2.22
N ILE A 220 13.93 12.80 -1.69
CA ILE A 220 12.51 12.42 -1.79
C ILE A 220 11.62 13.37 -1.00
N CYS A 221 12.01 13.71 0.23
CA CYS A 221 11.26 14.62 1.08
C CYS A 221 11.06 16.00 0.41
N GLN A 222 12.11 16.56 -0.21
CA GLN A 222 12.04 17.82 -0.95
C GLN A 222 11.09 17.73 -2.13
N LYS A 223 11.22 16.69 -2.95
CA LYS A 223 10.37 16.51 -4.14
C LYS A 223 8.90 16.31 -3.75
N MET A 224 8.64 15.52 -2.70
CA MET A 224 7.28 15.32 -2.18
C MET A 224 6.69 16.62 -1.65
N GLY A 225 7.41 17.35 -0.80
CA GLY A 225 6.93 18.61 -0.23
C GLY A 225 6.56 19.64 -1.30
N ASN A 226 7.38 19.75 -2.36
CA ASN A 226 7.08 20.61 -3.51
C ASN A 226 5.83 20.12 -4.26
N GLY A 227 5.70 18.83 -4.50
CA GLY A 227 4.55 18.27 -5.20
C GLY A 227 3.24 18.39 -4.41
N MET A 228 3.29 18.17 -3.10
CA MET A 228 2.15 18.41 -2.19
C MET A 228 1.72 19.89 -2.23
N ALA A 229 2.67 20.81 -2.13
CA ALA A 229 2.40 22.24 -2.23
C ALA A 229 1.73 22.64 -3.56
N GLU A 230 2.12 22.02 -4.68
CA GLU A 230 1.47 22.24 -5.99
C GLU A 230 -0.01 21.84 -5.96
N PHE A 231 -0.32 20.65 -5.40
CA PHE A 231 -1.69 20.10 -5.41
C PHE A 231 -2.58 20.61 -4.26
N LEU A 232 -2.05 21.43 -3.35
CA LEU A 232 -2.89 22.16 -2.39
C LEU A 232 -3.79 23.22 -3.06
N VAL A 233 -3.36 23.73 -4.20
CA VAL A 233 -4.06 24.80 -4.95
C VAL A 233 -4.58 24.32 -6.31
N LYS A 234 -4.37 23.08 -6.67
CA LYS A 234 -4.67 22.52 -7.98
C LYS A 234 -5.56 21.29 -7.88
N ASN A 235 -6.61 21.23 -8.69
CA ASN A 235 -7.47 20.05 -8.79
C ASN A 235 -6.92 19.06 -9.84
N VAL A 236 -7.26 17.79 -9.67
CA VAL A 236 -6.95 16.74 -10.64
C VAL A 236 -7.96 16.77 -11.78
N THR A 237 -7.59 17.36 -12.90
CA THR A 237 -8.49 17.54 -14.05
C THR A 237 -8.32 16.47 -15.12
N SER A 238 -7.11 15.97 -15.36
CA SER A 238 -6.80 14.96 -16.38
C SER A 238 -6.19 13.68 -15.76
N LYS A 239 -6.15 12.61 -16.55
CA LYS A 239 -5.44 11.37 -16.18
C LYS A 239 -3.94 11.62 -15.98
N GLN A 240 -3.34 12.53 -16.76
CA GLN A 240 -1.94 12.90 -16.59
C GLN A 240 -1.70 13.62 -15.27
N GLU A 241 -2.61 14.51 -14.85
CA GLU A 241 -2.53 15.15 -13.53
C GLU A 241 -2.79 14.15 -12.40
N TRP A 242 -3.64 13.16 -12.62
CA TRP A 242 -3.83 12.05 -11.67
C TRP A 242 -2.55 11.25 -11.51
N ASP A 243 -1.87 10.90 -12.60
CA ASP A 243 -0.57 10.24 -12.57
C ASP A 243 0.49 11.10 -11.89
N LYS A 244 0.51 12.41 -12.18
CA LYS A 244 1.43 13.38 -11.57
C LYS A 244 1.21 13.50 -10.06
N TYR A 245 -0.04 13.60 -9.62
CA TYR A 245 -0.39 13.59 -8.20
C TYR A 245 0.06 12.30 -7.53
N CYS A 246 -0.31 11.14 -8.09
CA CYS A 246 0.10 9.84 -7.58
C CYS A 246 1.63 9.66 -7.57
N HIS A 247 2.35 10.24 -8.55
CA HIS A 247 3.81 10.26 -8.56
C HIS A 247 4.36 11.00 -7.35
N TYR A 248 3.87 12.20 -7.04
CA TYR A 248 4.37 12.97 -5.91
C TYR A 248 4.12 12.26 -4.57
N VAL A 249 2.94 11.74 -4.36
CA VAL A 249 2.54 11.22 -3.04
C VAL A 249 2.87 9.74 -2.81
N ALA A 250 3.18 8.98 -3.86
CA ALA A 250 3.45 7.54 -3.77
C ALA A 250 4.54 7.04 -4.72
N GLY A 251 4.62 7.55 -5.94
CA GLY A 251 5.67 7.20 -6.87
C GLY A 251 7.06 7.54 -6.32
N LEU A 252 7.23 8.74 -5.75
CA LEU A 252 8.46 9.16 -5.09
C LEU A 252 8.80 8.29 -3.88
N VAL A 253 7.80 7.78 -3.15
CA VAL A 253 8.02 6.80 -2.06
C VAL A 253 8.60 5.50 -2.62
N GLY A 254 8.03 4.98 -3.71
CA GLY A 254 8.56 3.78 -4.39
C GLY A 254 9.99 3.98 -4.88
N ILE A 255 10.29 5.12 -5.50
CA ILE A 255 11.64 5.50 -5.95
C ILE A 255 12.60 5.60 -4.76
N GLY A 256 12.19 6.25 -3.68
CA GLY A 256 13.00 6.39 -2.46
C GLY A 256 13.33 5.04 -1.83
N LEU A 257 12.33 4.16 -1.67
CA LEU A 257 12.52 2.81 -1.17
C LEU A 257 13.49 2.01 -2.04
N SER A 258 13.33 2.03 -3.37
CA SER A 258 14.21 1.32 -4.30
C SER A 258 15.66 1.81 -4.21
N ARG A 259 15.88 3.12 -4.04
CA ARG A 259 17.20 3.71 -3.82
C ARG A 259 17.78 3.31 -2.45
N LEU A 260 16.96 3.23 -1.39
CA LEU A 260 17.39 2.74 -0.08
C LEU A 260 17.78 1.24 -0.14
N PHE A 261 17.03 0.42 -0.89
CA PHE A 261 17.34 -0.99 -1.08
C PHE A 261 18.68 -1.18 -1.79
N SER A 262 18.95 -0.43 -2.86
CA SER A 262 20.25 -0.46 -3.55
C SER A 262 21.37 0.09 -2.67
N ALA A 263 21.13 1.20 -1.95
CA ALA A 263 22.10 1.78 -1.03
C ALA A 263 22.45 0.85 0.14
N SER A 264 21.57 -0.07 0.52
CA SER A 264 21.84 -1.08 1.56
C SER A 264 22.72 -2.23 1.09
N GLU A 265 22.98 -2.34 -0.23
CA GLU A 265 23.71 -3.44 -0.87
C GLU A 265 23.00 -4.80 -0.81
N PHE A 266 21.75 -4.85 -0.28
CA PHE A 266 20.92 -6.07 -0.34
C PHE A 266 20.31 -6.31 -1.71
N GLU A 267 20.22 -5.26 -2.56
CA GLU A 267 19.71 -5.34 -3.91
C GLU A 267 20.72 -4.79 -4.94
N ASP A 268 20.52 -5.19 -6.19
CA ASP A 268 21.31 -4.70 -7.31
C ASP A 268 21.10 -3.17 -7.50
N PRO A 269 22.15 -2.40 -7.86
CA PRO A 269 22.03 -0.98 -8.20
C PRO A 269 20.92 -0.65 -9.21
N VAL A 270 20.68 -1.53 -10.18
CA VAL A 270 19.59 -1.40 -11.18
C VAL A 270 18.20 -1.21 -10.53
N VAL A 271 17.97 -1.77 -9.33
CA VAL A 271 16.68 -1.61 -8.62
C VAL A 271 16.46 -0.15 -8.23
N GLY A 272 17.50 0.56 -7.83
CA GLY A 272 17.43 1.99 -7.47
C GLY A 272 17.48 2.94 -8.67
N GLU A 273 18.05 2.49 -9.79
CA GLU A 273 18.23 3.28 -11.02
C GLU A 273 16.95 3.29 -11.88
N ASP A 274 16.20 2.18 -11.90
CA ASP A 274 14.95 2.08 -12.68
C ASP A 274 13.78 2.76 -11.96
N THR A 275 13.80 4.08 -12.03
CA THR A 275 12.78 4.92 -11.40
C THR A 275 11.39 4.74 -12.01
N ALA A 276 11.29 4.29 -13.27
CA ALA A 276 10.01 4.09 -13.95
C ALA A 276 9.23 2.92 -13.33
N LEU A 277 9.87 1.77 -13.13
CA LEU A 277 9.25 0.61 -12.49
C LEU A 277 8.90 0.92 -11.02
N ALA A 278 9.83 1.53 -10.28
CA ALA A 278 9.61 1.93 -8.89
C ALA A 278 8.43 2.91 -8.74
N ASN A 279 8.31 3.89 -9.65
CA ASN A 279 7.18 4.80 -9.73
C ASN A 279 5.87 4.06 -9.97
N SER A 280 5.86 3.13 -10.92
CA SER A 280 4.67 2.37 -11.31
C SER A 280 4.07 1.59 -10.13
N LEU A 281 4.92 1.00 -9.25
CA LEU A 281 4.47 0.36 -8.02
C LEU A 281 3.72 1.35 -7.10
N GLY A 282 4.29 2.53 -6.92
CA GLY A 282 3.67 3.58 -6.11
C GLY A 282 2.33 4.05 -6.68
N LEU A 283 2.27 4.31 -8.00
CA LEU A 283 1.06 4.73 -8.69
C LEU A 283 -0.06 3.68 -8.55
N PHE A 284 0.26 2.40 -8.71
CA PHE A 284 -0.71 1.32 -8.54
C PHE A 284 -1.36 1.32 -7.16
N LEU A 285 -0.55 1.46 -6.11
CA LEU A 285 -1.05 1.52 -4.74
C LEU A 285 -1.91 2.75 -4.50
N GLN A 286 -1.48 3.93 -4.94
CA GLN A 286 -2.18 5.18 -4.70
C GLN A 286 -3.50 5.26 -5.48
N LYS A 287 -3.49 4.90 -6.76
CA LYS A 287 -4.71 4.81 -7.56
C LYS A 287 -5.72 3.85 -6.94
N THR A 288 -5.27 2.70 -6.47
CA THR A 288 -6.13 1.72 -5.77
C THR A 288 -6.79 2.33 -4.53
N ASN A 289 -6.03 3.11 -3.74
CA ASN A 289 -6.56 3.78 -2.56
C ASN A 289 -7.60 4.85 -2.92
N ILE A 290 -7.28 5.72 -3.88
CA ILE A 290 -8.17 6.77 -4.37
C ILE A 290 -9.49 6.17 -4.89
N ILE A 291 -9.42 5.07 -5.63
CA ILE A 291 -10.60 4.35 -6.13
C ILE A 291 -11.44 3.81 -4.99
N ARG A 292 -10.81 3.13 -4.03
CA ARG A 292 -11.51 2.50 -2.89
C ARG A 292 -12.16 3.52 -1.96
N ASP A 293 -11.47 4.63 -1.71
CA ASP A 293 -11.82 5.59 -0.66
C ASP A 293 -12.70 6.75 -1.18
N TYR A 294 -13.31 6.61 -2.37
CA TYR A 294 -14.17 7.62 -2.98
C TYR A 294 -15.13 8.28 -1.98
N LEU A 295 -15.92 7.49 -1.27
CA LEU A 295 -16.95 8.01 -0.37
C LEU A 295 -16.35 8.75 0.84
N GLU A 296 -15.24 8.25 1.37
CA GLU A 296 -14.52 8.89 2.47
C GLU A 296 -13.94 10.23 2.02
N ASP A 297 -13.31 10.27 0.84
CA ASP A 297 -12.74 11.49 0.29
C ASP A 297 -13.82 12.55 0.04
N GLN A 298 -14.99 12.15 -0.48
CA GLN A 298 -16.12 13.07 -0.66
C GLN A 298 -16.65 13.62 0.66
N GLN A 299 -16.73 12.80 1.74
CA GLN A 299 -17.14 13.24 3.06
C GLN A 299 -16.16 14.22 3.71
N GLU A 300 -14.88 14.11 3.35
CA GLU A 300 -13.80 15.00 3.80
C GLU A 300 -13.61 16.21 2.86
N GLY A 301 -14.46 16.35 1.82
CA GLY A 301 -14.40 17.46 0.86
C GLY A 301 -13.21 17.39 -0.09
N ARG A 302 -12.73 16.19 -0.40
CA ARG A 302 -11.57 15.94 -1.26
C ARG A 302 -11.98 15.30 -2.58
N GLU A 303 -11.37 15.74 -3.68
CA GLU A 303 -11.65 15.27 -5.04
C GLU A 303 -10.35 14.84 -5.72
N PHE A 304 -10.13 13.50 -5.83
CA PHE A 304 -8.93 12.95 -6.47
C PHE A 304 -9.21 12.21 -7.78
N TRP A 305 -10.47 11.97 -8.10
CA TRP A 305 -10.81 11.36 -9.38
C TRP A 305 -10.65 12.37 -10.50
N PRO A 306 -9.99 12.03 -11.64
CA PRO A 306 -9.75 12.97 -12.72
C PRO A 306 -11.05 13.43 -13.39
N GLN A 307 -11.24 14.73 -13.51
CA GLN A 307 -12.44 15.34 -14.11
C GLN A 307 -12.67 14.86 -15.56
N GLU A 308 -11.61 14.63 -16.32
CA GLU A 308 -11.64 14.03 -17.65
C GLU A 308 -12.42 12.72 -17.71
N VAL A 309 -12.44 11.96 -16.61
CA VAL A 309 -13.17 10.68 -16.53
C VAL A 309 -14.58 10.91 -16.02
N TRP A 310 -14.75 11.41 -14.79
CA TRP A 310 -16.06 11.51 -14.17
C TRP A 310 -16.96 12.57 -14.82
N GLY A 311 -16.38 13.63 -15.43
CA GLY A 311 -17.12 14.68 -16.09
C GLY A 311 -17.90 14.24 -17.34
N ARG A 312 -17.64 13.03 -17.85
CA ARG A 312 -18.43 12.43 -18.94
C ARG A 312 -19.73 11.79 -18.45
N TYR A 313 -19.81 11.50 -17.16
CA TYR A 313 -20.93 10.79 -16.55
C TYR A 313 -21.82 11.70 -15.70
N VAL A 314 -21.24 12.66 -14.99
CA VAL A 314 -21.95 13.56 -14.07
C VAL A 314 -21.38 14.98 -14.12
N ARG A 315 -22.15 15.96 -13.59
CA ARG A 315 -21.72 17.37 -13.53
C ARG A 315 -20.79 17.67 -12.36
N LYS A 316 -20.93 16.95 -11.26
CA LYS A 316 -20.11 17.06 -10.04
C LYS A 316 -19.71 15.66 -9.58
N LEU A 317 -18.49 15.51 -9.10
CA LEU A 317 -17.99 14.21 -8.62
C LEU A 317 -18.90 13.59 -7.55
N ALA A 318 -19.41 14.40 -6.63
CA ALA A 318 -20.34 13.97 -5.58
C ALA A 318 -21.68 13.37 -6.11
N ASP A 319 -22.08 13.72 -7.35
CA ASP A 319 -23.30 13.20 -7.96
C ASP A 319 -23.21 11.70 -8.28
N LEU A 320 -22.01 11.11 -8.35
CA LEU A 320 -21.82 9.67 -8.55
C LEU A 320 -22.39 8.83 -7.39
N ALA A 321 -22.48 9.38 -6.17
CA ALA A 321 -23.06 8.69 -5.02
C ALA A 321 -24.60 8.70 -4.99
N LYS A 322 -25.25 9.45 -5.89
CA LYS A 322 -26.71 9.51 -5.96
C LYS A 322 -27.28 8.20 -6.52
N PRO A 323 -28.41 7.71 -5.96
CA PRO A 323 -29.02 6.44 -6.41
C PRO A 323 -29.34 6.42 -7.91
N GLU A 324 -29.81 7.54 -8.47
CA GLU A 324 -30.15 7.69 -9.88
C GLU A 324 -28.95 7.58 -10.83
N ASN A 325 -27.74 7.83 -10.35
CA ASN A 325 -26.51 7.80 -11.14
C ASN A 325 -25.67 6.54 -10.94
N ILE A 326 -26.16 5.57 -10.18
CA ILE A 326 -25.34 4.45 -9.73
C ILE A 326 -24.77 3.61 -10.87
N ASP A 327 -25.49 3.42 -11.95
CA ASP A 327 -25.04 2.63 -13.09
C ASP A 327 -23.90 3.32 -13.84
N VAL A 328 -24.03 4.64 -14.08
CA VAL A 328 -22.96 5.44 -14.72
C VAL A 328 -21.77 5.63 -13.77
N ALA A 329 -22.01 5.68 -12.46
CA ALA A 329 -20.97 5.72 -11.46
C ALA A 329 -20.09 4.45 -11.50
N VAL A 330 -20.72 3.28 -11.65
CA VAL A 330 -19.99 2.00 -11.79
C VAL A 330 -19.19 1.97 -13.10
N GLN A 331 -19.71 2.51 -14.20
CA GLN A 331 -18.95 2.62 -15.45
C GLN A 331 -17.72 3.53 -15.29
N CYS A 332 -17.88 4.67 -14.61
CA CYS A 332 -16.78 5.56 -14.27
C CYS A 332 -15.71 4.85 -13.41
N LEU A 333 -16.14 4.14 -12.38
CA LEU A 333 -15.29 3.33 -11.51
C LEU A 333 -14.49 2.28 -12.31
N ASN A 334 -15.15 1.54 -13.20
CA ASN A 334 -14.53 0.50 -14.02
C ASN A 334 -13.47 1.08 -14.96
N GLU A 335 -13.70 2.29 -15.51
CA GLU A 335 -12.69 2.97 -16.32
C GLU A 335 -11.43 3.33 -15.54
N LEU A 336 -11.57 3.82 -14.29
CA LEU A 336 -10.42 4.14 -13.43
C LEU A 336 -9.66 2.86 -13.03
N ILE A 337 -10.37 1.79 -12.72
CA ILE A 337 -9.74 0.49 -12.44
C ILE A 337 -9.00 0.00 -13.68
N THR A 338 -9.61 0.08 -14.86
CA THR A 338 -8.99 -0.29 -16.14
C THR A 338 -7.68 0.47 -16.37
N ASN A 339 -7.67 1.78 -16.10
CA ASN A 339 -6.43 2.58 -16.15
C ASN A 339 -5.37 2.08 -15.17
N THR A 340 -5.79 1.69 -13.97
CA THR A 340 -4.87 1.23 -12.92
C THR A 340 -4.22 -0.12 -13.25
N LEU A 341 -4.94 -1.02 -13.96
CA LEU A 341 -4.40 -2.33 -14.36
C LEU A 341 -3.19 -2.24 -15.29
N HIS A 342 -2.96 -1.12 -15.97
CA HIS A 342 -1.78 -0.90 -16.82
C HIS A 342 -0.45 -1.01 -16.08
N HIS A 343 -0.44 -0.83 -14.74
CA HIS A 343 0.78 -0.91 -13.92
C HIS A 343 1.21 -2.36 -13.61
N ILE A 344 0.34 -3.37 -13.85
CA ILE A 344 0.63 -4.77 -13.45
C ILE A 344 1.87 -5.36 -14.13
N PRO A 345 2.15 -5.15 -15.42
CA PRO A 345 3.39 -5.64 -16.04
C PRO A 345 4.67 -5.10 -15.36
N ASP A 346 4.65 -3.82 -15.00
CA ASP A 346 5.77 -3.17 -14.32
C ASP A 346 6.00 -3.76 -12.93
N ILE A 347 4.89 -4.01 -12.19
CA ILE A 347 4.94 -4.66 -10.87
C ILE A 347 5.59 -6.04 -10.96
N ILE A 348 5.16 -6.86 -11.92
CA ILE A 348 5.70 -8.20 -12.15
C ILE A 348 7.19 -8.11 -12.48
N THR A 349 7.57 -7.17 -13.35
CA THR A 349 8.95 -6.95 -13.77
C THR A 349 9.82 -6.51 -12.59
N TYR A 350 9.37 -5.51 -11.82
CA TYR A 350 10.10 -5.02 -10.64
C TYR A 350 10.30 -6.12 -9.60
N LEU A 351 9.24 -6.80 -9.19
CA LEU A 351 9.32 -7.86 -8.17
C LEU A 351 10.20 -9.03 -8.61
N SER A 352 10.25 -9.32 -9.92
CA SER A 352 11.11 -10.39 -10.47
C SER A 352 12.60 -10.08 -10.40
N ARG A 353 13.00 -8.80 -10.19
CA ARG A 353 14.39 -8.37 -10.06
C ARG A 353 14.92 -8.44 -8.64
N LEU A 354 14.01 -8.48 -7.65
CA LEU A 354 14.38 -8.48 -6.23
C LEU A 354 15.02 -9.80 -5.84
N ARG A 355 16.13 -9.71 -5.09
CA ARG A 355 16.94 -10.87 -4.64
C ARG A 355 16.79 -11.14 -3.15
N ASN A 356 16.73 -10.07 -2.34
CA ASN A 356 16.58 -10.19 -0.89
C ASN A 356 15.16 -10.53 -0.52
N GLN A 357 14.99 -11.60 0.27
CA GLN A 357 13.66 -12.11 0.64
C GLN A 357 12.86 -11.12 1.49
N SER A 358 13.50 -10.36 2.39
CA SER A 358 12.79 -9.40 3.24
C SER A 358 12.28 -8.20 2.44
N ILE A 359 13.08 -7.73 1.47
CA ILE A 359 12.70 -6.66 0.52
C ILE A 359 11.60 -7.16 -0.43
N PHE A 360 11.74 -8.39 -0.94
CA PHE A 360 10.70 -8.99 -1.78
C PHE A 360 9.35 -9.02 -1.05
N ASN A 361 9.30 -9.54 0.17
CA ASN A 361 8.08 -9.61 0.97
C ASN A 361 7.51 -8.21 1.26
N PHE A 362 8.39 -7.25 1.59
CA PHE A 362 8.00 -5.86 1.83
C PHE A 362 7.31 -5.23 0.62
N CYS A 363 7.82 -5.48 -0.59
CA CYS A 363 7.27 -4.95 -1.83
C CYS A 363 6.05 -5.74 -2.32
N ALA A 364 6.08 -7.08 -2.27
CA ALA A 364 5.05 -7.94 -2.86
C ALA A 364 3.72 -7.88 -2.09
N ILE A 365 3.76 -7.88 -0.75
CA ILE A 365 2.55 -7.90 0.08
C ILE A 365 1.59 -6.75 -0.23
N PRO A 366 2.02 -5.47 -0.28
CA PRO A 366 1.13 -4.38 -0.66
C PRO A 366 0.53 -4.52 -2.06
N GLN A 367 1.29 -5.04 -3.04
CA GLN A 367 0.83 -5.18 -4.41
C GLN A 367 -0.26 -6.24 -4.54
N VAL A 368 -0.11 -7.41 -3.90
CA VAL A 368 -1.16 -8.44 -3.92
C VAL A 368 -2.41 -7.99 -3.15
N MET A 369 -2.25 -7.19 -2.11
CA MET A 369 -3.37 -6.59 -1.39
C MET A 369 -4.11 -5.56 -2.26
N ALA A 370 -3.38 -4.79 -3.08
CA ALA A 370 -3.96 -3.80 -3.97
C ALA A 370 -4.76 -4.45 -5.10
N ILE A 371 -4.23 -5.47 -5.79
CA ILE A 371 -5.00 -6.15 -6.86
C ILE A 371 -6.26 -6.84 -6.30
N ALA A 372 -6.18 -7.45 -5.11
CA ALA A 372 -7.34 -8.02 -4.43
C ALA A 372 -8.41 -6.95 -4.11
N THR A 373 -7.95 -5.75 -3.72
CA THR A 373 -8.84 -4.60 -3.45
C THR A 373 -9.49 -4.08 -4.73
N LEU A 374 -8.73 -3.96 -5.83
CA LEU A 374 -9.28 -3.56 -7.14
C LEU A 374 -10.32 -4.58 -7.64
N ALA A 375 -10.04 -5.87 -7.49
CA ALA A 375 -11.00 -6.91 -7.83
C ALA A 375 -12.29 -6.79 -6.99
N ALA A 376 -12.17 -6.49 -5.70
CA ALA A 376 -13.34 -6.25 -4.83
C ALA A 376 -14.12 -4.98 -5.22
N CYS A 377 -13.45 -3.95 -5.75
CA CYS A 377 -14.07 -2.70 -6.20
C CYS A 377 -14.67 -2.81 -7.61
N TYR A 378 -14.14 -3.66 -8.48
CA TYR A 378 -14.57 -3.75 -9.88
C TYR A 378 -16.04 -4.13 -9.99
N ASN A 379 -16.80 -3.34 -10.78
CA ASN A 379 -18.24 -3.50 -10.99
C ASN A 379 -19.01 -3.60 -9.66
N ASN A 380 -18.68 -2.75 -8.67
CA ASN A 380 -19.22 -2.82 -7.33
C ASN A 380 -19.78 -1.47 -6.86
N GLN A 381 -21.11 -1.35 -6.81
CA GLN A 381 -21.83 -0.16 -6.34
C GLN A 381 -21.52 0.21 -4.89
N GLN A 382 -21.01 -0.75 -4.08
CA GLN A 382 -20.72 -0.51 -2.67
C GLN A 382 -19.62 0.55 -2.46
N VAL A 383 -18.75 0.80 -3.46
CA VAL A 383 -17.74 1.88 -3.42
C VAL A 383 -18.38 3.24 -3.17
N PHE A 384 -19.60 3.47 -3.69
CA PHE A 384 -20.34 4.73 -3.55
C PHE A 384 -21.23 4.80 -2.31
N ARG A 385 -21.41 3.69 -1.58
CA ARG A 385 -22.35 3.57 -0.46
C ARG A 385 -21.67 3.28 0.88
N GLY A 386 -20.44 2.80 0.86
CA GLY A 386 -19.72 2.38 2.06
C GLY A 386 -18.30 1.95 1.77
N VAL A 387 -17.68 1.32 2.75
CA VAL A 387 -16.28 0.89 2.65
C VAL A 387 -16.19 -0.50 2.04
N VAL A 388 -15.46 -0.62 0.92
CA VAL A 388 -15.09 -1.90 0.32
C VAL A 388 -13.78 -2.38 0.93
N LYS A 389 -13.78 -3.60 1.48
CA LYS A 389 -12.60 -4.22 2.10
C LYS A 389 -12.50 -5.69 1.74
N ILE A 390 -11.28 -6.16 1.51
CA ILE A 390 -11.01 -7.60 1.50
C ILE A 390 -11.23 -8.19 2.90
N ARG A 391 -11.68 -9.45 2.96
CA ARG A 391 -11.95 -10.13 4.23
C ARG A 391 -10.64 -10.34 5.01
N ARG A 392 -10.70 -10.27 6.35
CA ARG A 392 -9.50 -10.42 7.20
C ARG A 392 -8.75 -11.73 6.96
N GLY A 393 -9.45 -12.85 6.88
CA GLY A 393 -8.83 -14.14 6.57
C GLY A 393 -8.11 -14.13 5.24
N GLN A 394 -8.74 -13.57 4.19
CA GLN A 394 -8.14 -13.41 2.87
C GLN A 394 -6.87 -12.53 2.92
N ALA A 395 -6.90 -11.43 3.67
CA ALA A 395 -5.73 -10.58 3.83
C ALA A 395 -4.55 -11.32 4.49
N VAL A 396 -4.82 -12.10 5.54
CA VAL A 396 -3.79 -12.92 6.21
C VAL A 396 -3.23 -13.97 5.26
N THR A 397 -4.08 -14.68 4.52
CA THR A 397 -3.64 -15.67 3.51
C THR A 397 -2.74 -15.01 2.45
N LEU A 398 -3.15 -13.87 1.89
CA LEU A 398 -2.34 -13.14 0.92
C LEU A 398 -0.97 -12.73 1.47
N MET A 399 -0.92 -12.25 2.73
CA MET A 399 0.34 -11.88 3.37
C MET A 399 1.26 -13.09 3.61
N MET A 400 0.71 -14.26 3.95
CA MET A 400 1.49 -15.46 4.20
C MET A 400 2.00 -16.11 2.92
N ASP A 401 1.20 -16.07 1.87
CA ASP A 401 1.48 -16.78 0.63
C ASP A 401 2.28 -15.93 -0.38
N ALA A 402 2.32 -14.58 -0.23
CA ALA A 402 3.08 -13.67 -1.10
C ALA A 402 4.60 -13.68 -0.81
N ASN A 403 5.20 -14.85 -0.68
CA ASN A 403 6.59 -15.03 -0.25
C ASN A 403 7.53 -15.44 -1.40
N ASN A 404 7.04 -15.62 -2.61
CA ASN A 404 7.84 -15.91 -3.79
C ASN A 404 7.14 -15.45 -5.07
N MET A 405 7.91 -15.27 -6.13
CA MET A 405 7.40 -14.74 -7.40
C MET A 405 6.33 -15.62 -8.08
N PRO A 406 6.46 -16.96 -8.12
CA PRO A 406 5.39 -17.83 -8.63
C PRO A 406 4.06 -17.67 -7.90
N ALA A 407 4.08 -17.59 -6.57
CA ALA A 407 2.86 -17.38 -5.77
C ALA A 407 2.24 -16.00 -6.04
N VAL A 408 3.05 -14.94 -6.08
CA VAL A 408 2.59 -13.58 -6.40
C VAL A 408 1.98 -13.53 -7.80
N LYS A 409 2.62 -14.12 -8.80
CA LYS A 409 2.06 -14.24 -10.16
C LYS A 409 0.71 -14.95 -10.16
N ALA A 410 0.61 -16.08 -9.45
CA ALA A 410 -0.64 -16.83 -9.36
C ALA A 410 -1.78 -16.01 -8.74
N MET A 411 -1.50 -15.24 -7.68
CA MET A 411 -2.47 -14.36 -7.04
C MET A 411 -2.91 -13.24 -7.98
N ILE A 412 -1.97 -12.54 -8.63
CA ILE A 412 -2.28 -11.48 -9.60
C ILE A 412 -3.16 -12.06 -10.71
N PHE A 413 -2.79 -13.22 -11.26
CA PHE A 413 -3.58 -13.89 -12.30
C PHE A 413 -5.00 -14.21 -11.83
N GLN A 414 -5.15 -14.78 -10.63
CA GLN A 414 -6.46 -15.11 -10.05
C GLN A 414 -7.37 -13.88 -9.97
N TYR A 415 -6.87 -12.75 -9.46
CA TYR A 415 -7.69 -11.53 -9.34
C TYR A 415 -7.97 -10.87 -10.69
N MET A 416 -7.06 -10.97 -11.65
CA MET A 416 -7.34 -10.53 -13.02
C MET A 416 -8.45 -11.38 -13.67
N GLU A 417 -8.45 -12.70 -13.46
CA GLU A 417 -9.54 -13.58 -13.93
C GLU A 417 -10.87 -13.23 -13.24
N GLU A 418 -10.84 -12.95 -11.93
CA GLU A 418 -12.03 -12.49 -11.20
C GLU A 418 -12.60 -11.20 -11.81
N ILE A 419 -11.75 -10.23 -12.14
CA ILE A 419 -12.15 -9.00 -12.84
C ILE A 419 -12.72 -9.36 -14.22
N TYR A 420 -12.02 -10.19 -15.00
CA TYR A 420 -12.39 -10.56 -16.36
C TYR A 420 -13.80 -11.17 -16.44
N HIS A 421 -14.12 -12.08 -15.54
CA HIS A 421 -15.45 -12.71 -15.47
C HIS A 421 -16.57 -11.78 -15.00
N ARG A 422 -16.22 -10.64 -14.41
CA ARG A 422 -17.17 -9.63 -13.93
C ARG A 422 -17.33 -8.44 -14.89
N ILE A 423 -16.69 -8.45 -16.07
CA ILE A 423 -16.80 -7.39 -17.06
C ILE A 423 -18.20 -7.38 -17.67
N PRO A 424 -19.02 -6.34 -17.46
CA PRO A 424 -20.32 -6.24 -18.09
C PRO A 424 -20.15 -5.97 -19.59
N SER A 425 -20.97 -6.61 -20.43
CA SER A 425 -20.95 -6.37 -21.89
C SER A 425 -21.39 -4.96 -22.27
N SER A 426 -22.21 -4.32 -21.43
CA SER A 426 -22.71 -2.96 -21.61
C SER A 426 -21.76 -1.85 -21.14
N ASP A 427 -20.65 -2.20 -20.49
CA ASP A 427 -19.70 -1.20 -19.97
C ASP A 427 -18.85 -0.61 -21.13
N PRO A 428 -18.76 0.72 -21.26
CA PRO A 428 -17.95 1.36 -22.29
C PRO A 428 -16.47 0.98 -22.27
N SER A 429 -15.94 0.61 -21.08
CA SER A 429 -14.54 0.20 -20.90
C SER A 429 -14.32 -1.30 -21.10
N SER A 430 -15.39 -2.08 -21.36
CA SER A 430 -15.35 -3.56 -21.39
C SER A 430 -14.28 -4.11 -22.32
N GLU A 431 -14.22 -3.60 -23.56
CA GLU A 431 -13.26 -4.09 -24.56
C GLU A 431 -11.82 -3.74 -24.16
N LYS A 432 -11.60 -2.51 -23.71
CA LYS A 432 -10.29 -2.07 -23.24
C LYS A 432 -9.82 -2.89 -22.03
N THR A 433 -10.71 -3.18 -21.08
CA THR A 433 -10.38 -4.01 -19.90
C THR A 433 -10.01 -5.43 -20.33
N ARG A 434 -10.76 -6.05 -21.25
CA ARG A 434 -10.44 -7.37 -21.80
C ARG A 434 -9.10 -7.38 -22.52
N GLN A 435 -8.83 -6.37 -23.33
CA GLN A 435 -7.58 -6.24 -24.07
C GLN A 435 -6.38 -6.12 -23.12
N ILE A 436 -6.46 -5.29 -22.07
CA ILE A 436 -5.40 -5.13 -21.08
C ILE A 436 -5.13 -6.46 -20.37
N ILE A 437 -6.19 -7.11 -19.86
CA ILE A 437 -6.04 -8.39 -19.15
C ILE A 437 -5.44 -9.45 -20.09
N SER A 438 -5.90 -9.53 -21.35
CA SER A 438 -5.37 -10.47 -22.34
C SER A 438 -3.90 -10.19 -22.65
N THR A 439 -3.50 -8.92 -22.78
CA THR A 439 -2.10 -8.54 -23.02
C THR A 439 -1.21 -8.94 -21.84
N ILE A 440 -1.66 -8.65 -20.61
CA ILE A 440 -0.93 -9.04 -19.40
C ILE A 440 -0.80 -10.56 -19.31
N ARG A 441 -1.87 -11.29 -19.63
CA ARG A 441 -1.91 -12.76 -19.66
C ARG A 441 -0.87 -13.32 -20.62
N THR A 442 -0.82 -12.85 -21.86
CA THR A 442 0.12 -13.36 -22.88
C THR A 442 1.57 -13.01 -22.57
N GLN A 443 1.85 -11.82 -22.08
CA GLN A 443 3.19 -11.35 -21.80
C GLN A 443 3.81 -11.98 -20.54
N ASN A 444 3.03 -12.18 -19.50
CA ASN A 444 3.56 -12.57 -18.19
C ASN A 444 3.26 -14.02 -17.80
N PHE A 445 2.36 -14.70 -18.54
CA PHE A 445 1.94 -16.06 -18.27
C PHE A 445 1.92 -16.94 -19.55
N PRO A 446 3.01 -16.93 -20.37
CA PRO A 446 2.99 -17.56 -21.70
C PRO A 446 2.78 -19.08 -21.70
N SER A 447 2.84 -19.75 -20.55
CA SER A 447 2.73 -21.21 -20.43
C SER A 447 1.78 -21.68 -19.32
N CYS A 448 0.97 -20.81 -18.74
CA CYS A 448 -0.18 -21.27 -17.99
C CYS A 448 -1.22 -21.84 -18.96
N GLN A 449 -0.88 -22.94 -19.65
CA GLN A 449 -1.91 -23.94 -19.88
C GLN A 449 -2.52 -24.19 -18.51
N LEU A 450 -3.77 -23.82 -18.39
CA LEU A 450 -4.62 -24.16 -17.29
C LEU A 450 -4.41 -25.64 -16.98
N VAL A 451 -3.50 -25.98 -16.09
CA VAL A 451 -3.75 -27.09 -15.21
C VAL A 451 -4.94 -26.57 -14.42
N ALA A 452 -6.13 -26.77 -15.01
CA ALA A 452 -7.36 -26.73 -14.27
C ALA A 452 -7.04 -27.55 -13.03
N ARG A 453 -6.83 -26.88 -11.89
CA ARG A 453 -6.89 -27.52 -10.61
C ARG A 453 -8.29 -28.06 -10.57
N SER A 454 -8.41 -29.29 -11.07
CA SER A 454 -9.60 -30.09 -10.93
C SER A 454 -9.84 -30.11 -9.43
N HIS A 455 -10.72 -29.25 -8.97
CA HIS A 455 -11.30 -29.36 -7.65
C HIS A 455 -12.15 -30.62 -7.65
N TYR A 456 -11.50 -31.77 -7.76
CA TYR A 456 -12.13 -32.97 -7.29
C TYR A 456 -12.35 -32.75 -5.79
N SER A 457 -13.61 -32.48 -5.46
CA SER A 457 -14.04 -32.40 -4.07
C SER A 457 -13.37 -33.59 -3.32
N PRO A 458 -12.80 -33.38 -2.12
CA PRO A 458 -12.30 -34.49 -1.30
C PRO A 458 -13.30 -35.63 -1.18
N ILE A 459 -14.61 -35.33 -1.28
CA ILE A 459 -15.73 -36.26 -1.33
C ILE A 459 -15.65 -37.14 -2.59
N TYR A 460 -15.32 -36.58 -3.76
CA TYR A 460 -15.18 -37.34 -5.01
C TYR A 460 -13.99 -38.30 -4.94
N LEU A 461 -12.83 -37.85 -4.45
CA LEU A 461 -11.65 -38.69 -4.22
C LEU A 461 -11.96 -39.82 -3.21
N SER A 462 -12.67 -39.49 -2.13
CA SER A 462 -13.08 -40.48 -1.12
C SER A 462 -14.06 -41.51 -1.74
N PHE A 463 -14.97 -41.09 -2.59
CA PHE A 463 -15.90 -41.96 -3.29
C PHE A 463 -15.17 -42.88 -4.28
N VAL A 464 -14.21 -42.38 -5.05
CA VAL A 464 -13.39 -43.19 -5.97
C VAL A 464 -12.57 -44.22 -5.19
N MET A 465 -11.96 -43.84 -4.06
CA MET A 465 -11.22 -44.76 -3.20
C MET A 465 -12.14 -45.84 -2.58
N LEU A 466 -13.36 -45.48 -2.17
CA LEU A 466 -14.34 -46.42 -1.65
C LEU A 466 -14.75 -47.43 -2.71
N VAL A 467 -15.07 -47.00 -3.94
CA VAL A 467 -15.42 -47.89 -5.05
C VAL A 467 -14.25 -48.80 -5.40
N ALA A 468 -13.00 -48.31 -5.41
CA ALA A 468 -11.82 -49.14 -5.65
C ALA A 468 -11.63 -50.20 -4.56
N ALA A 469 -11.84 -49.84 -3.27
CA ALA A 469 -11.76 -50.79 -2.17
C ALA A 469 -12.85 -51.87 -2.22
N LEU A 470 -14.08 -51.49 -2.51
CA LEU A 470 -15.20 -52.45 -2.68
C LEU A 470 -14.98 -53.37 -3.87
N SER A 471 -14.47 -52.85 -5.00
CA SER A 471 -14.10 -53.66 -6.16
C SER A 471 -13.00 -54.65 -5.85
N TRP A 472 -11.97 -54.24 -5.08
CA TRP A 472 -10.91 -55.12 -4.63
C TRP A 472 -11.42 -56.23 -3.71
N GLN A 473 -12.28 -55.92 -2.73
CA GLN A 473 -12.91 -56.90 -1.86
C GLN A 473 -13.76 -57.92 -2.62
N TYR A 474 -14.53 -57.43 -3.61
CA TYR A 474 -15.36 -58.31 -4.46
C TYR A 474 -14.50 -59.25 -5.30
N LEU A 475 -13.40 -58.76 -5.90
CA LEU A 475 -12.48 -59.57 -6.69
C LEU A 475 -11.74 -60.59 -5.82
N SER A 476 -11.32 -60.22 -4.61
CA SER A 476 -10.67 -61.16 -3.68
C SER A 476 -11.61 -62.25 -3.15
N ALA A 477 -12.89 -61.92 -2.93
CA ALA A 477 -13.92 -62.91 -2.58
C ALA A 477 -14.22 -63.89 -3.72
N LEU A 478 -14.24 -63.40 -4.97
CA LEU A 478 -14.38 -64.25 -6.16
C LEU A 478 -13.20 -65.19 -6.38
N SER A 479 -11.95 -64.71 -6.12
CA SER A 479 -10.76 -65.57 -6.21
C SER A 479 -10.75 -66.67 -5.13
N GLN A 480 -11.21 -66.39 -3.90
CA GLN A 480 -11.36 -67.38 -2.84
C GLN A 480 -12.42 -68.44 -3.21
N VAL A 481 -13.56 -68.05 -3.75
CA VAL A 481 -14.59 -69.01 -4.20
C VAL A 481 -14.07 -69.89 -5.33
N THR A 482 -13.24 -69.37 -6.24
CA THR A 482 -12.61 -70.14 -7.33
C THR A 482 -11.56 -71.11 -6.79
N GLU A 483 -10.77 -70.75 -5.76
CA GLU A 483 -9.83 -71.63 -5.11
C GLU A 483 -10.54 -72.77 -4.32
N ASP A 484 -11.64 -72.49 -3.62
CA ASP A 484 -12.48 -73.50 -2.94
C ASP A 484 -13.14 -74.50 -3.94
N TYR A 485 -13.55 -74.05 -5.13
CA TYR A 485 -14.08 -74.88 -6.18
C TYR A 485 -13.01 -75.80 -6.80
N VAL A 486 -11.78 -75.37 -6.90
CA VAL A 486 -10.68 -76.19 -7.44
C VAL A 486 -10.25 -77.26 -6.41
N GLN A 487 -10.29 -76.96 -5.08
CA GLN A 487 -9.96 -77.93 -4.04
C GLN A 487 -11.03 -78.96 -3.76
N THR A 488 -12.30 -78.70 -4.08
CA THR A 488 -13.41 -79.66 -3.90
C THR A 488 -13.68 -80.58 -5.13
N GLY A 489 -12.99 -80.38 -6.26
CA GLY A 489 -13.09 -81.12 -7.49
C GLY A 489 -12.11 -82.29 -7.64
N GLU A 490 -11.22 -82.54 -6.64
CA GLU A 490 -10.34 -83.75 -6.61
C GLU A 490 -10.76 -84.70 -5.52
N HIS A 491 -11.92 -85.36 -5.75
CA HIS A 491 -12.22 -86.64 -5.07
C HIS A 491 -13.06 -87.50 -6.00
#